data_4af52fef7f2a7208c8efd86695d77981
#
_entry.id   4af52fef7f2a7208c8efd86695d77981
#
_cell.length_a   1.000
_cell.length_b   1.000
_cell.length_c   1.000
_cell.angle_alpha   90.00
_cell.angle_beta   90.00
_cell.angle_gamma   90.00
#
_symmetry.space_group_name_H-M   'P 1'
#
loop_
_entity.id
_entity.type
_entity.pdbx_description
1 polymer ?
#
loop_
_entity_poly.entity_id
_entity_poly.type
_entity_poly.pdbx_seq_one_letter_code
_entity_poly.pdbx_strand_id
1 'polypeptide(L)'
;MPRAGSRVPRHPRSWFRDVPLLILQRGNNRAACFYAEEDYRFYLQWLQLNAEHYGCAIHAYVLMTNHVHLMLTPKEPDSASKLMQSLGRRYVQYVNRAHHRSGALWEGRFRASLVEAESHLLTCSRYIELDPVRAAVVEHPGDYFWSSYRHHALGTADRVVTEHPLFNALGATRAERAEAYRVLFRTELDEGGLNAIRTAVNHGGILGSDRFRESIAPNFGGGDRKTLSARSRR
;
A
#
# COMPACT_ATOMS: atom_id res chain seq x y z
N MET A 1 39.72 20.12 -2.00
CA MET A 1 38.32 20.49 -1.91
C MET A 1 37.52 19.49 -2.71
N PRO A 2 36.76 18.51 -2.13
CA PRO A 2 35.93 17.60 -2.90
C PRO A 2 34.68 18.34 -3.40
N ARG A 3 34.43 18.26 -4.69
CA ARG A 3 33.24 18.83 -5.35
C ARG A 3 31.97 18.19 -4.77
N ALA A 4 31.07 19.02 -4.27
CA ALA A 4 29.73 18.61 -3.90
C ALA A 4 29.05 17.97 -5.12
N GLY A 5 28.78 16.67 -5.06
CA GLY A 5 28.04 15.96 -6.10
C GLY A 5 26.66 16.59 -6.24
N SER A 6 26.36 17.14 -7.40
CA SER A 6 25.05 17.66 -7.75
C SER A 6 24.03 16.51 -7.64
N ARG A 7 23.16 16.56 -6.64
CA ARG A 7 22.01 15.66 -6.56
C ARG A 7 21.11 15.97 -7.75
N VAL A 8 21.13 15.12 -8.76
CA VAL A 8 20.16 15.18 -9.86
C VAL A 8 18.77 15.13 -9.25
N PRO A 9 17.91 16.12 -9.55
CA PRO A 9 16.53 16.11 -9.05
C PRO A 9 15.84 14.81 -9.52
N ARG A 10 15.39 14.00 -8.58
CA ARG A 10 14.61 12.80 -8.92
C ARG A 10 13.24 13.24 -9.42
N HIS A 11 12.91 12.88 -10.65
CA HIS A 11 11.60 13.15 -11.24
C HIS A 11 10.45 12.65 -10.34
N PRO A 12 9.28 13.33 -10.36
CA PRO A 12 8.06 12.81 -9.76
C PRO A 12 7.76 11.42 -10.32
N ARG A 13 7.29 10.51 -9.47
CA ARG A 13 6.79 9.22 -9.93
C ARG A 13 5.40 9.45 -10.51
N SER A 14 5.23 9.15 -11.78
CA SER A 14 3.94 9.06 -12.44
C SER A 14 3.54 7.59 -12.52
N TRP A 15 2.30 7.31 -12.19
CA TRP A 15 1.71 5.98 -12.23
C TRP A 15 0.73 5.90 -13.39
N PHE A 16 0.00 4.83 -13.50
CA PHE A 16 -1.02 4.67 -14.51
C PHE A 16 -2.39 4.99 -13.92
N ARG A 17 -3.23 5.67 -14.71
CA ARG A 17 -4.63 5.88 -14.37
C ARG A 17 -5.32 4.52 -14.23
N ASP A 18 -6.18 4.39 -13.23
CA ASP A 18 -7.04 3.22 -12.99
C ASP A 18 -6.28 1.89 -12.81
N VAL A 19 -4.96 1.93 -12.58
CA VAL A 19 -4.16 0.75 -12.25
C VAL A 19 -3.88 0.73 -10.75
N PRO A 20 -4.25 -0.35 -10.03
CA PRO A 20 -4.00 -0.45 -8.61
C PRO A 20 -2.52 -0.44 -8.24
N LEU A 21 -2.22 0.16 -7.10
CA LEU A 21 -0.89 0.27 -6.51
C LEU A 21 -0.86 -0.38 -5.13
N LEU A 22 0.10 -1.24 -4.90
CA LEU A 22 0.48 -1.70 -3.58
C LEU A 22 1.60 -0.81 -3.04
N ILE A 23 1.31 -0.04 -2.00
CA ILE A 23 2.22 0.94 -1.40
C ILE A 23 2.77 0.42 -0.08
N LEU A 24 4.06 0.66 0.16
CA LEU A 24 4.72 0.53 1.45
C LEU A 24 5.39 1.85 1.83
N GLN A 25 5.11 2.33 3.04
CA GLN A 25 5.87 3.41 3.66
C GLN A 25 6.36 2.96 5.04
N ARG A 26 7.66 3.05 5.30
CA ARG A 26 8.30 2.50 6.50
C ARG A 26 8.92 3.59 7.35
N GLY A 27 8.86 3.43 8.67
CA GLY A 27 9.56 4.27 9.62
C GLY A 27 11.08 4.22 9.42
N ASN A 28 11.74 5.34 9.65
CA ASN A 28 13.19 5.45 9.52
C ASN A 28 13.90 4.44 10.43
N ASN A 29 14.89 3.72 9.91
CA ASN A 29 15.58 2.62 10.62
C ASN A 29 14.61 1.55 11.16
N ARG A 30 13.46 1.34 10.53
CA ARG A 30 12.39 0.44 10.98
C ARG A 30 11.84 0.80 12.38
N ALA A 31 12.12 2.00 12.89
CA ALA A 31 11.59 2.49 14.14
C ALA A 31 10.07 2.75 14.03
N ALA A 32 9.43 2.85 15.20
CA ALA A 32 8.02 3.18 15.29
C ALA A 32 7.70 4.50 14.57
N CYS A 33 6.57 4.52 13.89
CA CYS A 33 5.98 5.71 13.28
C CYS A 33 4.58 6.00 13.83
N PHE A 34 4.06 5.11 14.66
CA PHE A 34 2.85 5.30 15.48
C PHE A 34 3.21 4.99 16.93
N TYR A 35 2.87 5.87 17.86
CA TYR A 35 3.25 5.80 19.28
C TYR A 35 2.03 5.72 20.19
N ALA A 36 0.87 6.24 19.76
CA ALA A 36 -0.39 6.28 20.48
C ALA A 36 -1.56 6.05 19.53
N GLU A 37 -2.74 5.72 20.05
CA GLU A 37 -3.94 5.52 19.23
C GLU A 37 -4.34 6.76 18.44
N GLU A 38 -4.09 7.94 18.98
CA GLU A 38 -4.35 9.23 18.36
C GLU A 38 -3.58 9.39 17.05
N ASP A 39 -2.39 8.80 16.97
CA ASP A 39 -1.55 8.84 15.75
C ASP A 39 -2.21 8.07 14.61
N TYR A 40 -2.76 6.88 14.89
CA TYR A 40 -3.48 6.08 13.91
C TYR A 40 -4.75 6.78 13.44
N ARG A 41 -5.53 7.35 14.38
CA ARG A 41 -6.75 8.12 14.06
C ARG A 41 -6.43 9.34 13.21
N PHE A 42 -5.39 10.08 13.56
CA PHE A 42 -4.92 11.22 12.77
C PHE A 42 -4.51 10.79 11.36
N TYR A 43 -3.73 9.70 11.24
CA TYR A 43 -3.30 9.20 9.93
C TYR A 43 -4.48 8.81 9.06
N LEU A 44 -5.46 8.03 9.58
CA LEU A 44 -6.65 7.60 8.85
C LEU A 44 -7.53 8.77 8.41
N GLN A 45 -7.74 9.75 9.29
CA GLN A 45 -8.48 10.96 8.94
C GLN A 45 -7.85 11.70 7.76
N TRP A 46 -6.53 11.88 7.80
CA TRP A 46 -5.83 12.58 6.72
C TRP A 46 -5.64 11.71 5.47
N LEU A 47 -5.60 10.39 5.62
CA LEU A 47 -5.62 9.47 4.48
C LEU A 47 -6.95 9.61 3.72
N GLN A 48 -8.09 9.59 4.43
CA GLN A 48 -9.41 9.79 3.82
C GLN A 48 -9.49 11.13 3.07
N LEU A 49 -9.21 12.24 3.75
CA LEU A 49 -9.29 13.58 3.17
C LEU A 49 -8.39 13.76 1.94
N ASN A 50 -7.17 13.22 1.98
CA ASN A 50 -6.26 13.29 0.84
C ASN A 50 -6.67 12.33 -0.28
N ALA A 51 -7.24 11.16 0.03
CA ALA A 51 -7.76 10.22 -0.97
C ALA A 51 -8.88 10.86 -1.79
N GLU A 52 -9.83 11.49 -1.12
CA GLU A 52 -10.91 12.26 -1.75
C GLU A 52 -10.37 13.43 -2.58
N HIS A 53 -9.47 14.24 -2.00
CA HIS A 53 -8.92 15.44 -2.64
C HIS A 53 -8.10 15.14 -3.90
N TYR A 54 -7.28 14.09 -3.86
CA TYR A 54 -6.40 13.73 -4.98
C TYR A 54 -6.96 12.64 -5.90
N GLY A 55 -8.19 12.19 -5.66
CA GLY A 55 -8.83 11.17 -6.48
C GLY A 55 -8.12 9.81 -6.42
N CYS A 56 -7.93 9.30 -5.24
CA CYS A 56 -7.41 7.94 -5.00
C CYS A 56 -8.47 7.10 -4.31
N ALA A 57 -8.85 5.96 -4.88
CA ALA A 57 -9.70 4.98 -4.23
C ALA A 57 -8.83 4.06 -3.36
N ILE A 58 -9.00 4.09 -2.03
CA ILE A 58 -8.28 3.21 -1.11
C ILE A 58 -9.06 1.90 -0.98
N HIS A 59 -8.47 0.77 -1.35
CA HIS A 59 -9.15 -0.53 -1.34
C HIS A 59 -8.83 -1.36 -0.11
N ALA A 60 -7.60 -1.31 0.38
CA ALA A 60 -7.19 -1.98 1.60
C ALA A 60 -6.05 -1.23 2.27
N TYR A 61 -5.94 -1.37 3.59
CA TYR A 61 -4.83 -0.79 4.34
C TYR A 61 -4.52 -1.58 5.61
N VAL A 62 -3.30 -1.40 6.11
CA VAL A 62 -2.90 -1.72 7.47
C VAL A 62 -1.88 -0.69 7.96
N LEU A 63 -2.07 -0.20 9.17
CA LEU A 63 -1.14 0.67 9.86
C LEU A 63 -0.43 -0.13 10.96
N MET A 64 0.77 -0.63 10.67
CA MET A 64 1.62 -1.30 11.65
C MET A 64 2.42 -0.27 12.45
N THR A 65 2.89 -0.62 13.63
CA THR A 65 3.64 0.31 14.48
C THR A 65 4.77 1.02 13.76
N ASN A 66 5.44 0.36 12.81
CA ASN A 66 6.65 0.87 12.14
C ASN A 66 6.53 1.00 10.63
N HIS A 67 5.37 0.71 10.04
CA HIS A 67 5.13 0.86 8.60
C HIS A 67 3.64 0.87 8.25
N VAL A 68 3.35 1.27 7.03
CA VAL A 68 2.00 1.32 6.46
C VAL A 68 2.00 0.58 5.13
N HIS A 69 0.99 -0.27 4.92
CA HIS A 69 0.62 -0.76 3.61
C HIS A 69 -0.71 -0.17 3.16
N LEU A 70 -0.79 0.22 1.88
CA LEU A 70 -2.02 0.66 1.24
C LEU A 70 -2.18 -0.06 -0.09
N MET A 71 -3.41 -0.45 -0.42
CA MET A 71 -3.85 -0.79 -1.77
C MET A 71 -4.73 0.34 -2.26
N LEU A 72 -4.35 1.01 -3.35
CA LEU A 72 -5.14 2.11 -3.88
C LEU A 72 -5.11 2.16 -5.41
N THR A 73 -6.17 2.74 -6.00
CA THR A 73 -6.22 3.05 -7.44
C THR A 73 -6.25 4.56 -7.63
N PRO A 74 -5.25 5.14 -8.33
CA PRO A 74 -5.21 6.57 -8.62
C PRO A 74 -6.08 6.90 -9.85
N LYS A 75 -6.85 7.98 -9.78
CA LYS A 75 -7.62 8.49 -10.91
C LYS A 75 -6.73 9.17 -11.95
N GLU A 76 -5.65 9.83 -11.52
CA GLU A 76 -4.67 10.47 -12.39
C GLU A 76 -3.26 9.95 -12.09
N PRO A 77 -2.32 10.00 -13.06
CA PRO A 77 -0.99 9.43 -12.91
C PRO A 77 -0.16 9.98 -11.74
N ASP A 78 -0.44 11.18 -11.26
CA ASP A 78 0.26 11.82 -10.14
C ASP A 78 -0.52 11.80 -8.82
N SER A 79 -1.79 11.34 -8.83
CA SER A 79 -2.68 11.33 -7.66
C SER A 79 -2.06 10.64 -6.45
N ALA A 80 -1.54 9.41 -6.61
CA ALA A 80 -0.92 8.66 -5.53
C ALA A 80 0.32 9.37 -4.97
N SER A 81 1.12 9.99 -5.84
CA SER A 81 2.31 10.73 -5.41
C SER A 81 1.95 11.99 -4.63
N LYS A 82 0.93 12.73 -5.07
CA LYS A 82 0.41 13.92 -4.39
C LYS A 82 -0.22 13.57 -3.03
N LEU A 83 -1.03 12.49 -2.98
CA LEU A 83 -1.62 11.97 -1.76
C LEU A 83 -0.52 11.66 -0.74
N MET A 84 0.44 10.79 -1.10
CA MET A 84 1.48 10.35 -0.18
C MET A 84 2.41 11.48 0.27
N GLN A 85 2.68 12.47 -0.59
CA GLN A 85 3.46 13.65 -0.25
C GLN A 85 2.73 14.54 0.76
N SER A 86 1.44 14.82 0.52
CA SER A 86 0.62 15.66 1.39
C SER A 86 0.43 15.02 2.76
N LEU A 87 -0.02 13.76 2.77
CA LEU A 87 -0.22 12.96 3.97
C LEU A 87 1.08 12.85 4.78
N GLY A 88 2.18 12.44 4.13
CA GLY A 88 3.46 12.26 4.80
C GLY A 88 4.00 13.54 5.43
N ARG A 89 3.89 14.69 4.76
CA ARG A 89 4.31 16.00 5.30
C ARG A 89 3.52 16.35 6.56
N ARG A 90 2.18 16.25 6.49
CA ARG A 90 1.30 16.60 7.60
C ARG A 90 1.47 15.67 8.78
N TYR A 91 1.57 14.37 8.53
CA TYR A 91 1.75 13.38 9.57
C TYR A 91 3.09 13.54 10.30
N VAL A 92 4.19 13.77 9.59
CA VAL A 92 5.51 14.04 10.20
C VAL A 92 5.47 15.27 11.11
N GLN A 93 4.83 16.38 10.66
CA GLN A 93 4.70 17.58 11.47
C GLN A 93 3.89 17.31 12.75
N TYR A 94 2.79 16.56 12.63
CA TYR A 94 1.97 16.16 13.77
C TYR A 94 2.78 15.32 14.76
N VAL A 95 3.38 14.21 14.32
CA VAL A 95 4.14 13.29 15.17
C VAL A 95 5.31 13.99 15.85
N ASN A 96 6.08 14.79 15.11
CA ASN A 96 7.21 15.50 15.69
C ASN A 96 6.77 16.49 16.79
N ARG A 97 5.61 17.15 16.61
CA ARG A 97 5.05 18.06 17.64
C ARG A 97 4.49 17.26 18.81
N ALA A 98 3.66 16.25 18.58
CA ALA A 98 2.96 15.49 19.61
C ALA A 98 3.92 14.72 20.53
N HIS A 99 5.01 14.19 19.95
CA HIS A 99 5.98 13.33 20.65
C HIS A 99 7.33 13.99 20.87
N HIS A 100 7.42 15.34 20.78
CA HIS A 100 8.64 16.12 21.00
C HIS A 100 9.87 15.59 20.24
N ARG A 101 9.64 15.18 18.97
CA ARG A 101 10.67 14.60 18.10
C ARG A 101 11.18 15.63 17.08
N SER A 102 12.38 15.35 16.57
CA SER A 102 12.95 16.07 15.43
C SER A 102 13.45 15.08 14.37
N GLY A 103 13.64 15.56 13.14
CA GLY A 103 14.20 14.76 12.05
C GLY A 103 13.18 13.95 11.26
N ALA A 104 13.69 13.01 10.47
CA ALA A 104 12.89 12.19 9.57
C ALA A 104 12.12 11.11 10.34
N LEU A 105 10.81 10.99 10.05
CA LEU A 105 9.98 9.88 10.54
C LEU A 105 10.05 8.68 9.58
N TRP A 106 10.09 8.94 8.26
CA TRP A 106 10.04 7.92 7.24
C TRP A 106 11.43 7.59 6.66
N GLU A 107 11.66 6.34 6.29
CA GLU A 107 12.89 5.83 5.64
C GLU A 107 13.10 6.40 4.21
N GLY A 108 12.51 7.50 3.89
CA GLY A 108 12.56 8.14 2.58
C GLY A 108 11.19 8.13 1.89
N ARG A 109 11.18 8.07 0.55
CA ARG A 109 9.93 8.03 -0.19
C ARG A 109 9.26 6.66 -0.06
N PHE A 110 7.92 6.62 -0.09
CA PHE A 110 7.17 5.37 -0.18
C PHE A 110 7.63 4.50 -1.36
N ARG A 111 7.47 3.19 -1.25
CA ARG A 111 7.64 2.23 -2.34
C ARG A 111 6.27 1.90 -2.89
N ALA A 112 6.17 1.60 -4.17
CA ALA A 112 4.93 1.19 -4.78
C ALA A 112 5.17 0.21 -5.92
N SER A 113 4.24 -0.71 -6.09
CA SER A 113 4.20 -1.70 -7.15
C SER A 113 2.86 -1.63 -7.87
N LEU A 114 2.88 -1.76 -9.18
CA LEU A 114 1.67 -1.90 -9.98
C LEU A 114 1.08 -3.29 -9.77
N VAL A 115 -0.25 -3.36 -9.67
CA VAL A 115 -0.97 -4.61 -9.43
C VAL A 115 -2.01 -4.82 -10.52
N GLU A 116 -1.95 -5.97 -11.19
CA GLU A 116 -3.02 -6.43 -12.06
C GLU A 116 -4.23 -6.79 -11.20
N ALA A 117 -5.33 -6.05 -11.39
CA ALA A 117 -6.48 -6.16 -10.49
C ALA A 117 -7.07 -7.57 -10.48
N GLU A 118 -7.37 -8.13 -11.66
CA GLU A 118 -8.11 -9.39 -11.82
C GLU A 118 -7.43 -10.56 -11.14
N SER A 119 -6.10 -10.59 -11.17
CA SER A 119 -5.33 -11.74 -10.66
C SER A 119 -4.75 -11.53 -9.26
N HIS A 120 -4.51 -10.27 -8.84
CA HIS A 120 -3.69 -10.02 -7.65
C HIS A 120 -4.32 -9.10 -6.61
N LEU A 121 -5.39 -8.34 -6.91
CA LEU A 121 -5.93 -7.34 -5.99
C LEU A 121 -6.39 -7.95 -4.66
N LEU A 122 -7.24 -8.98 -4.72
CA LEU A 122 -7.75 -9.62 -3.50
C LEU A 122 -6.65 -10.35 -2.73
N THR A 123 -5.68 -10.94 -3.44
CA THR A 123 -4.51 -11.57 -2.81
C THR A 123 -3.63 -10.54 -2.10
N CYS A 124 -3.39 -9.39 -2.71
CA CYS A 124 -2.67 -8.29 -2.08
C CYS A 124 -3.44 -7.68 -0.91
N SER A 125 -4.77 -7.57 -0.99
CA SER A 125 -5.60 -7.12 0.13
C SER A 125 -5.47 -8.06 1.32
N ARG A 126 -5.56 -9.38 1.09
CA ARG A 126 -5.29 -10.40 2.12
C ARG A 126 -3.88 -10.28 2.69
N TYR A 127 -2.88 -10.10 1.83
CA TYR A 127 -1.49 -9.89 2.27
C TYR A 127 -1.38 -8.71 3.23
N ILE A 128 -2.01 -7.58 2.92
CA ILE A 128 -2.05 -6.39 3.76
C ILE A 128 -2.72 -6.68 5.10
N GLU A 129 -3.91 -7.26 5.06
CA GLU A 129 -4.76 -7.45 6.25
C GLU A 129 -4.28 -8.58 7.17
N LEU A 130 -3.49 -9.52 6.66
CA LEU A 130 -2.81 -10.56 7.45
C LEU A 130 -1.47 -10.11 8.05
N ASP A 131 -1.02 -8.89 7.78
CA ASP A 131 0.29 -8.43 8.28
C ASP A 131 0.40 -8.44 9.81
N PRO A 132 -0.63 -8.04 10.59
CA PRO A 132 -0.59 -8.13 12.04
C PRO A 132 -0.49 -9.57 12.58
N VAL A 133 -1.10 -10.53 11.89
CA VAL A 133 -1.00 -11.97 12.23
C VAL A 133 0.39 -12.50 11.90
N ARG A 134 0.92 -12.18 10.71
CA ARG A 134 2.30 -12.56 10.33
C ARG A 134 3.37 -11.95 11.21
N ALA A 135 3.08 -10.78 11.80
CA ALA A 135 3.96 -10.11 12.75
C ALA A 135 3.75 -10.59 14.21
N ALA A 136 2.87 -11.58 14.44
CA ALA A 136 2.49 -12.10 15.75
C ALA A 136 2.01 -11.01 16.74
N VAL A 137 1.35 -9.96 16.22
CA VAL A 137 0.73 -8.89 17.03
C VAL A 137 -0.65 -9.33 17.52
N VAL A 138 -1.39 -10.06 16.68
CA VAL A 138 -2.69 -10.66 16.99
C VAL A 138 -2.76 -12.07 16.41
N GLU A 139 -3.66 -12.90 16.93
CA GLU A 139 -3.90 -14.26 16.40
C GLU A 139 -4.86 -14.24 15.20
N HIS A 140 -5.82 -13.31 15.20
CA HIS A 140 -6.82 -13.19 14.14
C HIS A 140 -6.84 -11.75 13.58
N PRO A 141 -6.93 -11.54 12.26
CA PRO A 141 -6.88 -10.20 11.66
C PRO A 141 -8.04 -9.29 12.09
N GLY A 142 -9.16 -9.86 12.53
CA GLY A 142 -10.30 -9.13 13.09
C GLY A 142 -10.02 -8.45 14.42
N ASP A 143 -8.98 -8.86 15.14
CA ASP A 143 -8.59 -8.29 16.43
C ASP A 143 -7.68 -7.06 16.27
N TYR A 144 -7.22 -6.81 15.03
CA TYR A 144 -6.41 -5.63 14.76
C TYR A 144 -7.26 -4.47 14.19
N PHE A 145 -7.38 -3.40 14.98
CA PHE A 145 -8.28 -2.28 14.65
C PHE A 145 -7.78 -1.39 13.50
N TRP A 146 -6.47 -1.35 13.27
CA TRP A 146 -5.84 -0.41 12.33
C TRP A 146 -5.64 -1.02 10.94
N SER A 147 -6.64 -1.82 10.48
CA SER A 147 -6.68 -2.42 9.14
C SER A 147 -8.09 -2.41 8.56
N SER A 148 -8.16 -2.52 7.24
CA SER A 148 -9.41 -2.62 6.49
C SER A 148 -10.14 -3.97 6.64
N TYR A 149 -9.55 -4.99 7.30
CA TYR A 149 -10.15 -6.31 7.44
C TYR A 149 -11.56 -6.28 8.01
N ARG A 150 -11.79 -5.46 9.05
CA ARG A 150 -13.11 -5.36 9.70
C ARG A 150 -14.19 -4.82 8.76
N HIS A 151 -13.80 -3.96 7.80
CA HIS A 151 -14.71 -3.49 6.76
C HIS A 151 -15.10 -4.65 5.82
N HIS A 152 -14.10 -5.34 5.26
CA HIS A 152 -14.34 -6.37 4.26
C HIS A 152 -14.96 -7.65 4.84
N ALA A 153 -14.45 -8.13 5.96
CA ALA A 153 -14.79 -9.43 6.51
C ALA A 153 -15.91 -9.38 7.57
N LEU A 154 -16.04 -8.27 8.31
CA LEU A 154 -17.01 -8.14 9.40
C LEU A 154 -18.14 -7.15 9.09
N GLY A 155 -18.11 -6.50 7.93
CA GLY A 155 -19.13 -5.55 7.53
C GLY A 155 -19.14 -4.25 8.36
N THR A 156 -18.10 -3.93 9.10
CA THR A 156 -17.97 -2.66 9.84
C THR A 156 -17.76 -1.52 8.84
N ALA A 157 -18.51 -0.43 8.99
CA ALA A 157 -18.33 0.72 8.11
C ALA A 157 -16.95 1.38 8.32
N ASP A 158 -16.23 1.62 7.22
CA ASP A 158 -14.96 2.33 7.20
C ASP A 158 -14.99 3.38 6.09
N ARG A 159 -14.85 4.65 6.47
CA ARG A 159 -14.92 5.77 5.53
C ARG A 159 -13.68 5.93 4.66
N VAL A 160 -12.58 5.28 5.02
CA VAL A 160 -11.34 5.29 4.24
C VAL A 160 -11.46 4.36 3.05
N VAL A 161 -12.21 3.25 3.20
CA VAL A 161 -12.28 2.20 2.19
C VAL A 161 -13.28 2.54 1.09
N THR A 162 -12.81 2.44 -0.15
CA THR A 162 -13.61 2.41 -1.37
C THR A 162 -13.59 0.99 -1.91
N GLU A 163 -14.72 0.29 -1.86
CA GLU A 163 -14.82 -1.09 -2.34
C GLU A 163 -14.47 -1.17 -3.83
N HIS A 164 -13.55 -2.06 -4.17
CA HIS A 164 -13.20 -2.33 -5.56
C HIS A 164 -14.29 -3.20 -6.24
N PRO A 165 -14.56 -3.07 -7.55
CA PRO A 165 -15.53 -3.91 -8.27
C PRO A 165 -15.33 -5.41 -8.05
N LEU A 166 -14.11 -5.90 -7.94
CA LEU A 166 -13.80 -7.31 -7.66
C LEU A 166 -14.26 -7.75 -6.26
N PHE A 167 -14.22 -6.87 -5.27
CA PHE A 167 -14.81 -7.16 -3.96
C PHE A 167 -16.34 -7.19 -4.06
N ASN A 168 -16.93 -6.24 -4.79
CA ASN A 168 -18.38 -6.19 -4.99
C ASN A 168 -18.91 -7.43 -5.75
N ALA A 169 -18.10 -8.01 -6.63
CA ALA A 169 -18.42 -9.22 -7.36
C ALA A 169 -18.44 -10.50 -6.51
N LEU A 170 -17.95 -10.44 -5.26
CA LEU A 170 -17.98 -11.59 -4.35
C LEU A 170 -19.40 -11.97 -3.87
N GLY A 171 -20.37 -11.07 -3.95
CA GLY A 171 -21.75 -11.33 -3.56
C GLY A 171 -22.67 -10.15 -3.82
N ALA A 172 -23.98 -10.42 -3.92
CA ALA A 172 -25.01 -9.41 -4.18
C ALA A 172 -25.23 -8.48 -2.98
N THR A 173 -25.14 -9.04 -1.78
CA THR A 173 -25.32 -8.30 -0.52
C THR A 173 -23.97 -8.11 0.20
N ARG A 174 -23.94 -7.14 1.11
CA ARG A 174 -22.76 -6.90 1.96
C ARG A 174 -22.41 -8.14 2.80
N ALA A 175 -23.42 -8.84 3.30
CA ALA A 175 -23.24 -10.04 4.10
C ALA A 175 -22.61 -11.18 3.27
N GLU A 176 -23.09 -11.40 2.05
CA GLU A 176 -22.53 -12.38 1.13
C GLU A 176 -21.08 -12.04 0.76
N ARG A 177 -20.79 -10.79 0.45
CA ARG A 177 -19.42 -10.34 0.16
C ARG A 177 -18.49 -10.57 1.34
N ALA A 178 -18.93 -10.23 2.55
CA ALA A 178 -18.14 -10.43 3.76
C ALA A 178 -17.88 -11.93 4.04
N GLU A 179 -18.87 -12.80 3.84
CA GLU A 179 -18.68 -14.24 3.98
C GLU A 179 -17.71 -14.79 2.94
N ALA A 180 -17.93 -14.47 1.66
CA ALA A 180 -17.03 -14.89 0.58
C ALA A 180 -15.59 -14.38 0.81
N TYR A 181 -15.46 -13.16 1.31
CA TYR A 181 -14.15 -12.61 1.64
C TYR A 181 -13.46 -13.37 2.78
N ARG A 182 -14.18 -13.73 3.87
CA ARG A 182 -13.66 -14.58 4.95
C ARG A 182 -13.18 -15.94 4.46
N VAL A 183 -13.90 -16.54 3.50
CA VAL A 183 -13.50 -17.83 2.90
C VAL A 183 -12.11 -17.74 2.28
N LEU A 184 -11.74 -16.60 1.68
CA LEU A 184 -10.40 -16.41 1.13
C LEU A 184 -9.29 -16.52 2.20
N PHE A 185 -9.58 -16.23 3.47
CA PHE A 185 -8.60 -16.31 4.57
C PHE A 185 -8.45 -17.72 5.16
N ARG A 186 -9.33 -18.66 4.80
CA ARG A 186 -9.20 -20.07 5.23
C ARG A 186 -8.08 -20.81 4.49
N THR A 187 -7.73 -20.34 3.30
CA THR A 187 -6.62 -20.89 2.51
C THR A 187 -5.39 -20.06 2.74
N GLU A 188 -4.28 -20.68 3.10
CA GLU A 188 -2.99 -19.99 3.19
C GLU A 188 -2.62 -19.39 1.83
N LEU A 189 -1.94 -18.26 1.87
CA LEU A 189 -1.30 -17.73 0.67
C LEU A 189 -0.10 -18.64 0.34
N ASP A 190 -0.05 -19.14 -0.88
CA ASP A 190 1.08 -19.97 -1.29
C ASP A 190 2.41 -19.20 -1.17
N GLU A 191 3.48 -19.93 -0.86
CA GLU A 191 4.79 -19.29 -0.63
C GLU A 191 5.31 -18.54 -1.86
N GLY A 192 5.02 -19.02 -3.06
CA GLY A 192 5.41 -18.38 -4.31
C GLY A 192 4.76 -17.01 -4.46
N GLY A 193 3.44 -16.94 -4.25
CA GLY A 193 2.67 -15.69 -4.26
C GLY A 193 3.12 -14.72 -3.18
N LEU A 194 3.34 -15.23 -1.95
CA LEU A 194 3.86 -14.42 -0.85
C LEU A 194 5.23 -13.81 -1.18
N ASN A 195 6.14 -14.60 -1.74
CA ASN A 195 7.48 -14.14 -2.10
C ASN A 195 7.45 -13.14 -3.26
N ALA A 196 6.55 -13.33 -4.24
CA ALA A 196 6.34 -12.36 -5.31
C ALA A 196 5.84 -11.02 -4.75
N ILE A 197 4.84 -11.03 -3.87
CA ILE A 197 4.31 -9.82 -3.21
C ILE A 197 5.39 -9.15 -2.37
N ARG A 198 6.12 -9.89 -1.52
CA ARG A 198 7.22 -9.36 -0.69
C ARG A 198 8.31 -8.71 -1.53
N THR A 199 8.69 -9.35 -2.63
CA THR A 199 9.68 -8.82 -3.57
C THR A 199 9.20 -7.52 -4.19
N ALA A 200 7.98 -7.49 -4.70
CA ALA A 200 7.37 -6.30 -5.28
C ALA A 200 7.30 -5.16 -4.25
N VAL A 201 6.78 -5.41 -3.06
CA VAL A 201 6.67 -4.43 -1.97
C VAL A 201 8.02 -3.82 -1.59
N ASN A 202 9.08 -4.64 -1.52
CA ASN A 202 10.39 -4.18 -1.07
C ASN A 202 11.21 -3.46 -2.15
N HIS A 203 11.02 -3.80 -3.41
CA HIS A 203 11.85 -3.26 -4.51
C HIS A 203 11.07 -2.35 -5.46
N GLY A 204 9.74 -2.36 -5.40
CA GLY A 204 8.89 -1.84 -6.46
C GLY A 204 8.85 -2.82 -7.63
N GLY A 205 7.83 -2.74 -8.46
CA GLY A 205 7.72 -3.63 -9.61
C GLY A 205 6.30 -3.76 -10.12
N ILE A 206 6.04 -4.83 -10.84
CA ILE A 206 4.75 -5.15 -11.42
C ILE A 206 4.32 -6.53 -10.94
N LEU A 207 3.19 -6.60 -10.24
CA LEU A 207 2.49 -7.84 -9.87
C LEU A 207 1.40 -8.09 -10.90
N GLY A 208 1.56 -9.12 -11.72
CA GLY A 208 0.61 -9.44 -12.76
C GLY A 208 1.17 -10.47 -13.74
N SER A 209 0.33 -10.85 -14.71
CA SER A 209 0.66 -11.71 -15.82
C SER A 209 1.75 -11.11 -16.73
N ASP A 210 2.37 -11.93 -17.55
CA ASP A 210 3.35 -11.44 -18.53
C ASP A 210 2.71 -10.48 -19.53
N ARG A 211 1.47 -10.74 -19.93
CA ARG A 211 0.69 -9.83 -20.79
C ARG A 211 0.50 -8.46 -20.15
N PHE A 212 0.17 -8.41 -18.85
CA PHE A 212 0.03 -7.15 -18.10
C PHE A 212 1.37 -6.44 -18.02
N ARG A 213 2.45 -7.16 -17.71
CA ARG A 213 3.82 -6.59 -17.67
C ARG A 213 4.21 -5.99 -19.00
N GLU A 214 3.96 -6.67 -20.10
CA GLU A 214 4.25 -6.19 -21.46
C GLU A 214 3.43 -4.93 -21.81
N SER A 215 2.16 -4.87 -21.41
CA SER A 215 1.30 -3.69 -21.65
C SER A 215 1.75 -2.44 -20.89
N ILE A 216 2.34 -2.63 -19.69
CA ILE A 216 2.80 -1.55 -18.81
C ILE A 216 4.26 -1.14 -19.10
N ALA A 217 5.12 -2.09 -19.47
CA ALA A 217 6.57 -1.90 -19.62
C ALA A 217 6.99 -0.73 -20.53
N PRO A 218 6.33 -0.44 -21.66
CA PRO A 218 6.73 0.66 -22.53
C PRO A 218 6.67 2.04 -21.84
N ASN A 219 5.76 2.18 -20.87
CA ASN A 219 5.49 3.43 -20.16
C ASN A 219 6.01 3.40 -18.70
N PHE A 220 6.49 2.23 -18.24
CA PHE A 220 7.02 2.03 -16.89
C PHE A 220 8.55 2.13 -16.94
N GLY A 221 9.09 3.32 -16.73
CA GLY A 221 10.54 3.41 -16.63
C GLY A 221 11.17 4.69 -17.11
N GLY A 222 11.01 5.72 -16.33
CA GLY A 222 11.98 6.82 -16.29
C GLY A 222 13.07 6.64 -15.22
N GLY A 223 13.18 5.47 -14.52
CA GLY A 223 14.03 5.37 -13.34
C GLY A 223 14.96 4.17 -13.19
N ASP A 224 14.65 2.99 -13.72
CA ASP A 224 15.51 1.82 -13.50
C ASP A 224 15.39 0.76 -14.61
N ARG A 225 16.00 1.02 -15.77
CA ARG A 225 16.17 0.01 -16.84
C ARG A 225 17.19 -1.10 -16.51
N LYS A 226 17.76 -1.14 -15.31
CA LYS A 226 18.91 -2.03 -15.01
C LYS A 226 18.58 -3.37 -14.36
N THR A 227 17.34 -3.65 -13.99
CA THR A 227 17.01 -4.90 -13.27
C THR A 227 16.17 -5.92 -14.05
N LEU A 228 15.74 -5.63 -15.27
CA LEU A 228 14.91 -6.55 -16.07
C LEU A 228 15.67 -7.44 -17.05
N SER A 229 16.98 -7.27 -17.22
CA SER A 229 17.73 -8.04 -18.25
C SER A 229 18.56 -9.22 -17.73
N ALA A 230 18.47 -9.60 -16.46
CA ALA A 230 19.39 -10.58 -15.86
C ALA A 230 18.80 -11.97 -15.58
N ARG A 231 17.61 -12.34 -16.10
CA ARG A 231 17.07 -13.71 -15.90
C ARG A 231 16.42 -14.35 -17.14
N SER A 232 16.99 -14.12 -18.29
CA SER A 232 16.62 -14.93 -19.46
C SER A 232 17.85 -15.45 -20.21
N ARG A 233 18.70 -16.20 -19.52
CA ARG A 233 19.69 -17.12 -20.09
C ARG A 233 20.24 -18.04 -18.97
N ARG A 234 19.53 -19.12 -18.69
CA ARG A 234 20.06 -20.48 -18.47
C ARG A 234 18.90 -21.44 -18.28
#